data_300b6aa6686a5cb6260a979d667c5771
#
_entry.id   300b6aa6686a5cb6260a979d667c5771
#
_cell.length_a   1.000
_cell.length_b   1.000
_cell.length_c   1.000
_cell.angle_alpha   90.00
_cell.angle_beta   90.00
_cell.angle_gamma   90.00
#
_symmetry.space_group_name_H-M   'P 1'
#
loop_
_entity.id
_entity.type
_entity.pdbx_description
1 polymer ?
#
loop_
_entity_poly.entity_id
_entity_poly.type
_entity_poly.pdbx_seq_one_letter_code
_entity_poly.pdbx_strand_id
1 'polypeptide(L)'
;MENQRRDSRQEAQRLVRARAAFVCMALCAAMVLPARAAAAEEHEIVVERNVAAKMRDGVTLRADVYRPKAEGKYPVLLVRTPYDKRNETNFGLKAAAHGYVVIAQDVRGRFESEGEWYVFKNESQDGYDTVEWAAALPYANGKVGMFGGSYVGATQFLAAIAHPPHLAGICPTVTASNYHDGWTYQGGAFEQWFNESWASGLAENTMRRRAEKKYDPLGGSKVLPLNAYPVLEAPSGEGIAPYFKDWLAHPSFDAYWKELSIEDHYAQIQVPVLSFAAWYDIFLGGSVKNYVRLKTEGGTEAARKGQRLVVSVGGHAGQSSTGKSGAVEFGSKLAMDGDEMTLRWYDWLFKGEANGVEKEKPVKIFVMGKNEWRDEDDWPLARAKNTKYYLHSTGGANGLGSNGALSAVAPAEEKADQYVYDPSDAAPTIGGPLCCGALPTGIGPEDQRPAEARSDVLVYTTPAFAKDTEVTGPVSLDLYVSSSAVDTDFTGMLVDVWPNGFAQNLTSGILRLRYRNSQEKPELANPGETYHITVDLWSTSNVFLAGHKLRLEVSSSNFPRFDRNLNTGEEQARATRIVKATNVIYHDKAHPSALVVPVVP
;
A
#
# COMPACT_ATOMS: atom_id res chain seq x y z
N MET A 1 45.94 -82.37 -10.21
CA MET A 1 46.58 -81.12 -10.66
C MET A 1 45.66 -80.24 -11.56
N GLU A 2 44.63 -80.74 -12.17
CA GLU A 2 43.73 -79.99 -13.05
C GLU A 2 42.66 -79.17 -12.32
N ASN A 3 42.19 -79.61 -11.17
CA ASN A 3 41.18 -78.88 -10.39
C ASN A 3 41.71 -77.58 -9.73
N GLN A 4 42.98 -77.53 -9.35
CA GLN A 4 43.58 -76.33 -8.77
C GLN A 4 43.84 -75.22 -9.80
N ARG A 5 43.96 -75.56 -11.09
CA ARG A 5 44.14 -74.56 -12.16
C ARG A 5 42.81 -73.97 -12.66
N ARG A 6 41.69 -74.59 -12.40
CA ARG A 6 40.35 -74.05 -12.71
C ARG A 6 39.91 -73.00 -11.70
N ASP A 7 40.16 -73.22 -10.40
CA ASP A 7 39.78 -72.29 -9.35
C ASP A 7 40.54 -70.98 -9.44
N SER A 8 41.85 -71.05 -9.72
CA SER A 8 42.69 -69.82 -9.83
C SER A 8 42.30 -68.95 -11.03
N ARG A 9 41.79 -69.54 -12.12
CA ARG A 9 41.31 -68.77 -13.28
C ARG A 9 39.94 -68.10 -13.03
N GLN A 10 39.06 -68.73 -12.27
CA GLN A 10 37.77 -68.15 -11.89
C GLN A 10 37.92 -67.01 -10.88
N GLU A 11 38.85 -67.12 -9.95
CA GLU A 11 39.18 -66.06 -8.98
C GLU A 11 39.84 -64.86 -9.64
N ALA A 12 40.74 -65.09 -10.57
CA ALA A 12 41.37 -64.00 -11.37
C ALA A 12 40.36 -63.29 -12.26
N GLN A 13 39.39 -63.97 -12.84
CA GLN A 13 38.30 -63.35 -13.63
C GLN A 13 37.29 -62.59 -12.75
N ARG A 14 37.03 -63.02 -11.51
CA ARG A 14 36.20 -62.26 -10.55
C ARG A 14 36.90 -60.99 -10.09
N LEU A 15 38.19 -61.01 -9.82
CA LEU A 15 38.98 -59.82 -9.43
C LEU A 15 39.10 -58.80 -10.56
N VAL A 16 39.22 -59.25 -11.81
CA VAL A 16 39.23 -58.32 -12.98
C VAL A 16 37.87 -57.69 -13.22
N ARG A 17 36.76 -58.46 -13.06
CA ARG A 17 35.38 -57.89 -13.15
C ARG A 17 35.05 -56.94 -11.98
N ALA A 18 35.51 -57.21 -10.77
CA ALA A 18 35.35 -56.35 -9.61
C ALA A 18 36.14 -55.01 -9.78
N ARG A 19 37.36 -55.06 -10.32
CA ARG A 19 38.13 -53.85 -10.62
C ARG A 19 37.56 -53.03 -11.78
N ALA A 20 37.03 -53.64 -12.80
CA ALA A 20 36.35 -52.94 -13.91
C ALA A 20 35.05 -52.26 -13.44
N ALA A 21 34.28 -52.91 -12.55
CA ALA A 21 33.06 -52.32 -11.98
C ALA A 21 33.36 -51.13 -11.04
N PHE A 22 34.47 -51.19 -10.29
CA PHE A 22 34.88 -50.09 -9.40
C PHE A 22 35.43 -48.89 -10.16
N VAL A 23 36.12 -49.10 -11.29
CA VAL A 23 36.62 -48.01 -12.14
C VAL A 23 35.44 -47.35 -12.91
N CYS A 24 34.43 -48.08 -13.36
CA CYS A 24 33.24 -47.51 -13.97
C CYS A 24 32.37 -46.74 -12.95
N MET A 25 32.27 -47.21 -11.69
CA MET A 25 31.54 -46.48 -10.64
C MET A 25 32.27 -45.21 -10.18
N ALA A 26 33.62 -45.20 -10.18
CA ALA A 26 34.41 -44.01 -9.87
C ALA A 26 34.39 -42.95 -10.99
N LEU A 27 34.25 -43.35 -12.25
CA LEU A 27 34.10 -42.45 -13.40
C LEU A 27 32.67 -41.87 -13.55
N CYS A 28 31.63 -42.58 -13.11
CA CYS A 28 30.29 -42.02 -13.05
C CYS A 28 30.04 -41.13 -11.84
N ALA A 29 30.76 -41.27 -10.72
CA ALA A 29 30.70 -40.37 -9.57
C ALA A 29 31.41 -39.03 -9.75
N ALA A 30 32.27 -38.91 -10.78
CA ALA A 30 33.01 -37.67 -11.05
C ALA A 30 32.29 -36.67 -11.98
N MET A 31 31.04 -36.93 -12.40
CA MET A 31 30.28 -36.04 -13.29
C MET A 31 28.99 -35.45 -12.69
N VAL A 32 28.80 -35.52 -11.40
CA VAL A 32 27.79 -34.72 -10.71
C VAL A 32 28.48 -33.84 -9.67
N LEU A 33 29.36 -32.95 -10.16
CA LEU A 33 29.63 -31.73 -9.40
C LEU A 33 28.34 -30.88 -9.53
N PRO A 34 27.70 -30.53 -8.41
CA PRO A 34 26.68 -29.50 -8.48
C PRO A 34 27.39 -28.27 -9.07
N ALA A 35 26.84 -27.73 -10.15
CA ALA A 35 27.24 -26.42 -10.62
C ALA A 35 27.12 -25.48 -9.41
N ARG A 36 28.24 -25.18 -8.77
CA ARG A 36 28.31 -24.13 -7.78
C ARG A 36 27.90 -22.89 -8.55
N ALA A 37 26.71 -22.36 -8.25
CA ALA A 37 26.33 -21.05 -8.73
C ALA A 37 27.56 -20.17 -8.43
N ALA A 38 28.21 -19.68 -9.48
CA ALA A 38 29.27 -18.71 -9.33
C ALA A 38 28.66 -17.58 -8.49
N ALA A 39 29.18 -17.30 -7.33
CA ALA A 39 28.82 -16.10 -6.59
C ALA A 39 28.99 -14.95 -7.59
N ALA A 40 27.95 -14.16 -7.81
CA ALA A 40 28.05 -13.02 -8.69
C ALA A 40 29.26 -12.19 -8.26
N GLU A 41 30.16 -11.91 -9.19
CA GLU A 41 31.39 -11.17 -8.91
C GLU A 41 30.97 -9.76 -8.52
N GLU A 42 31.14 -9.38 -7.25
CA GLU A 42 30.80 -8.04 -6.78
C GLU A 42 31.74 -7.02 -7.43
N HIS A 43 31.15 -6.00 -8.05
CA HIS A 43 31.92 -4.93 -8.68
C HIS A 43 32.47 -3.95 -7.64
N GLU A 44 33.71 -3.47 -7.84
CA GLU A 44 34.18 -2.23 -7.21
C GLU A 44 33.29 -1.06 -7.66
N ILE A 45 32.97 -0.13 -6.76
CA ILE A 45 31.98 0.92 -6.96
C ILE A 45 32.66 2.29 -7.05
N VAL A 46 32.15 3.12 -7.96
CA VAL A 46 32.40 4.57 -8.02
C VAL A 46 31.12 5.29 -7.64
N VAL A 47 31.25 6.32 -6.80
CA VAL A 47 30.15 7.20 -6.41
C VAL A 47 30.45 8.62 -6.90
N GLU A 48 29.56 9.14 -7.75
CA GLU A 48 29.62 10.50 -8.25
C GLU A 48 28.51 11.30 -7.56
N ARG A 49 28.87 12.42 -6.89
CA ARG A 49 27.92 13.20 -6.10
C ARG A 49 27.48 14.47 -6.84
N ASN A 50 26.21 14.86 -6.64
CA ASN A 50 25.63 16.10 -7.15
C ASN A 50 25.76 16.27 -8.66
N VAL A 51 25.69 15.18 -9.41
CA VAL A 51 25.71 15.20 -10.88
C VAL A 51 24.51 16.01 -11.39
N ALA A 52 24.75 16.91 -12.33
CA ALA A 52 23.74 17.78 -12.88
C ALA A 52 22.93 17.09 -13.98
N ALA A 53 21.61 17.11 -13.85
CA ALA A 53 20.67 16.72 -14.88
C ALA A 53 19.82 17.93 -15.27
N LYS A 54 19.97 18.42 -16.49
CA LYS A 54 19.25 19.61 -16.97
C LYS A 54 17.92 19.20 -17.59
N MET A 55 16.83 19.76 -17.07
CA MET A 55 15.47 19.54 -17.57
C MET A 55 15.21 20.43 -18.79
N ARG A 56 14.17 20.11 -19.57
CA ARG A 56 13.79 20.80 -20.82
C ARG A 56 13.54 22.30 -20.68
N ASP A 57 13.11 22.74 -19.50
CA ASP A 57 12.85 24.15 -19.15
C ASP A 57 14.10 24.88 -18.60
N GLY A 58 15.23 24.18 -18.53
CA GLY A 58 16.50 24.73 -18.10
C GLY A 58 16.82 24.58 -16.63
N VAL A 59 15.86 24.15 -15.77
CA VAL A 59 16.08 23.84 -14.36
C VAL A 59 17.06 22.67 -14.23
N THR A 60 17.99 22.75 -13.27
CA THR A 60 18.98 21.69 -13.03
C THR A 60 18.59 20.89 -11.79
N LEU A 61 18.36 19.58 -11.96
CA LEU A 61 18.20 18.66 -10.86
C LEU A 61 19.55 18.00 -10.50
N ARG A 62 19.70 17.57 -9.24
CA ARG A 62 20.94 17.00 -8.72
C ARG A 62 20.75 15.55 -8.36
N ALA A 63 21.67 14.71 -8.84
CA ALA A 63 21.66 13.29 -8.60
C ALA A 63 22.99 12.78 -8.04
N ASP A 64 22.92 11.73 -7.22
CA ASP A 64 24.07 10.92 -6.88
C ASP A 64 24.03 9.65 -7.73
N VAL A 65 25.19 9.30 -8.32
CA VAL A 65 25.32 8.13 -9.20
C VAL A 65 26.25 7.11 -8.54
N TYR A 66 25.75 5.90 -8.38
CA TYR A 66 26.50 4.74 -7.90
C TYR A 66 26.66 3.79 -9.08
N ARG A 67 27.89 3.40 -9.42
CA ARG A 67 28.11 2.54 -10.58
C ARG A 67 29.30 1.62 -10.43
N PRO A 68 29.35 0.52 -11.17
CA PRO A 68 30.55 -0.28 -11.30
C PRO A 68 31.74 0.60 -11.76
N LYS A 69 32.90 0.36 -11.19
CA LYS A 69 34.18 1.01 -11.58
C LYS A 69 34.68 0.45 -12.91
N ALA A 70 34.41 -0.82 -13.17
CA ALA A 70 34.81 -1.48 -14.41
C ALA A 70 34.21 -0.79 -15.64
N GLU A 71 34.98 -0.72 -16.71
CA GLU A 71 34.47 -0.23 -17.99
C GLU A 71 33.36 -1.13 -18.50
N GLY A 72 32.30 -0.52 -19.05
CA GLY A 72 31.15 -1.26 -19.55
C GLY A 72 29.92 -0.38 -19.67
N LYS A 73 28.83 -1.00 -20.16
CA LYS A 73 27.51 -0.39 -20.19
C LYS A 73 26.54 -1.23 -19.37
N TYR A 74 25.93 -0.61 -18.39
CA TYR A 74 25.08 -1.26 -17.41
C TYR A 74 23.63 -0.76 -17.49
N PRO A 75 22.63 -1.56 -17.12
CA PRO A 75 21.27 -1.08 -16.97
C PRO A 75 21.19 -0.09 -15.80
N VAL A 76 20.26 0.84 -15.88
CA VAL A 76 20.07 1.92 -14.90
C VAL A 76 18.88 1.63 -14.01
N LEU A 77 19.02 1.83 -12.70
CA LEU A 77 17.94 1.90 -11.73
C LEU A 77 17.84 3.33 -11.20
N LEU A 78 16.72 3.99 -11.44
CA LEU A 78 16.48 5.40 -11.12
C LEU A 78 15.50 5.52 -9.96
N VAL A 79 15.84 6.36 -8.98
CA VAL A 79 14.93 6.83 -7.94
C VAL A 79 14.88 8.35 -7.92
N ARG A 80 13.67 8.92 -7.89
CA ARG A 80 13.45 10.38 -7.80
C ARG A 80 12.67 10.67 -6.51
N THR A 81 13.29 11.42 -5.59
CA THR A 81 12.83 11.53 -4.21
C THR A 81 12.71 12.98 -3.71
N PRO A 82 11.63 13.32 -2.97
CA PRO A 82 11.54 14.58 -2.24
C PRO A 82 12.19 14.51 -0.85
N TYR A 83 12.74 13.34 -0.46
CA TYR A 83 13.17 13.03 0.91
C TYR A 83 14.68 13.04 1.14
N ASP A 84 15.48 13.55 0.22
CA ASP A 84 16.95 13.51 0.18
C ASP A 84 17.50 12.25 -0.50
N LYS A 85 18.13 12.45 -1.65
CA LYS A 85 18.78 11.38 -2.44
C LYS A 85 19.79 10.54 -1.67
N ARG A 86 20.36 11.08 -0.57
CA ARG A 86 21.32 10.38 0.28
C ARG A 86 20.70 9.21 1.06
N ASN A 87 19.39 9.20 1.24
CA ASN A 87 18.68 8.09 1.88
C ASN A 87 18.76 6.80 1.06
N GLU A 88 19.04 6.90 -0.24
CA GLU A 88 19.14 5.77 -1.17
C GLU A 88 20.55 5.15 -1.23
N THR A 89 21.49 5.61 -0.39
CA THR A 89 22.90 5.18 -0.44
C THR A 89 23.05 3.67 -0.28
N ASN A 90 22.33 3.04 0.63
CA ASN A 90 22.48 1.59 0.90
C ASN A 90 22.04 0.75 -0.30
N PHE A 91 20.86 1.04 -0.86
CA PHE A 91 20.41 0.37 -2.08
C PHE A 91 21.33 0.69 -3.27
N GLY A 92 21.75 1.95 -3.39
CA GLY A 92 22.68 2.40 -4.43
C GLY A 92 23.98 1.60 -4.46
N LEU A 93 24.61 1.39 -3.31
CA LEU A 93 25.82 0.59 -3.17
C LEU A 93 25.57 -0.89 -3.48
N LYS A 94 24.49 -1.48 -2.90
CA LYS A 94 24.10 -2.88 -3.11
C LYS A 94 23.88 -3.17 -4.60
N ALA A 95 23.07 -2.37 -5.28
CA ALA A 95 22.74 -2.58 -6.67
C ALA A 95 23.90 -2.26 -7.63
N ALA A 96 24.75 -1.28 -7.30
CA ALA A 96 25.96 -1.01 -8.09
C ALA A 96 26.98 -2.15 -8.01
N ALA A 97 27.18 -2.74 -6.83
CA ALA A 97 27.99 -3.96 -6.67
C ALA A 97 27.43 -5.13 -7.49
N HIS A 98 26.11 -5.16 -7.69
CA HIS A 98 25.39 -6.16 -8.47
C HIS A 98 25.34 -5.86 -9.99
N GLY A 99 26.07 -4.84 -10.46
CA GLY A 99 26.21 -4.51 -11.89
C GLY A 99 25.12 -3.60 -12.45
N TYR A 100 24.58 -2.70 -11.66
CA TYR A 100 23.70 -1.62 -12.10
C TYR A 100 24.36 -0.25 -11.98
N VAL A 101 23.89 0.69 -12.78
CA VAL A 101 24.06 2.12 -12.50
C VAL A 101 22.85 2.55 -11.69
N VAL A 102 23.04 3.03 -10.47
CA VAL A 102 21.94 3.55 -9.66
C VAL A 102 22.01 5.07 -9.62
N ILE A 103 20.91 5.72 -9.91
CA ILE A 103 20.76 7.18 -9.91
C ILE A 103 19.74 7.55 -8.86
N ALA A 104 20.17 8.23 -7.81
CA ALA A 104 19.30 8.82 -6.80
C ALA A 104 19.23 10.34 -7.02
N GLN A 105 18.05 10.87 -7.38
CA GLN A 105 17.85 12.27 -7.73
C GLN A 105 16.91 12.97 -6.76
N ASP A 106 17.33 14.13 -6.24
CA ASP A 106 16.40 15.06 -5.58
C ASP A 106 15.44 15.63 -6.61
N VAL A 107 14.12 15.57 -6.35
CA VAL A 107 13.13 16.19 -7.23
C VAL A 107 13.24 17.72 -7.20
N ARG A 108 12.64 18.38 -8.18
CA ARG A 108 12.62 19.84 -8.35
C ARG A 108 12.30 20.56 -7.04
N GLY A 109 13.10 21.59 -6.70
CA GLY A 109 12.90 22.42 -5.51
C GLY A 109 13.19 21.73 -4.17
N ARG A 110 13.77 20.52 -4.18
CA ARG A 110 14.13 19.78 -2.95
C ARG A 110 15.66 19.67 -2.83
N PHE A 111 16.15 19.76 -1.59
CA PHE A 111 17.57 19.60 -1.21
C PHE A 111 18.53 20.37 -2.13
N GLU A 112 19.26 19.65 -3.01
CA GLU A 112 20.30 20.21 -3.87
C GLU A 112 19.77 20.60 -5.27
N SER A 113 18.55 20.20 -5.62
CA SER A 113 17.92 20.50 -6.91
C SER A 113 17.37 21.93 -6.94
N GLU A 114 17.47 22.55 -8.12
CA GLU A 114 16.96 23.89 -8.40
C GLU A 114 15.42 23.88 -8.58
N GLY A 115 14.85 25.07 -8.69
CA GLY A 115 13.43 25.31 -8.93
C GLY A 115 12.58 25.32 -7.66
N GLU A 116 11.26 25.31 -7.84
CA GLU A 116 10.26 25.33 -6.79
C GLU A 116 9.53 23.99 -6.75
N TRP A 117 9.35 23.46 -5.55
CA TRP A 117 8.66 22.19 -5.36
C TRP A 117 7.16 22.39 -5.14
N TYR A 118 6.38 21.65 -5.91
CA TYR A 118 4.96 21.47 -5.70
C TYR A 118 4.62 20.00 -5.92
N VAL A 119 3.87 19.40 -4.99
CA VAL A 119 3.57 17.96 -4.94
C VAL A 119 2.98 17.47 -6.26
N PHE A 120 3.57 16.43 -6.85
CA PHE A 120 3.21 15.74 -8.10
C PHE A 120 3.33 16.55 -9.40
N LYS A 121 3.18 17.87 -9.37
CA LYS A 121 2.93 18.73 -10.53
C LYS A 121 3.98 18.61 -11.65
N ASN A 122 5.25 18.47 -11.29
CA ASN A 122 6.35 18.42 -12.26
C ASN A 122 6.87 17.00 -12.52
N GLU A 123 6.37 15.98 -11.79
CA GLU A 123 7.00 14.66 -11.75
C GLU A 123 6.91 13.91 -13.08
N SER A 124 5.87 14.16 -13.88
CA SER A 124 5.71 13.56 -15.20
C SER A 124 6.78 14.04 -16.18
N GLN A 125 6.94 15.35 -16.33
CA GLN A 125 7.89 15.97 -17.27
C GLN A 125 9.34 15.80 -16.80
N ASP A 126 9.63 16.08 -15.54
CA ASP A 126 10.97 15.90 -14.97
C ASP A 126 11.36 14.42 -14.95
N GLY A 127 10.38 13.52 -14.77
CA GLY A 127 10.58 12.08 -14.83
C GLY A 127 10.99 11.63 -16.24
N TYR A 128 10.27 12.10 -17.27
CA TYR A 128 10.65 11.86 -18.67
C TYR A 128 12.09 12.32 -18.93
N ASP A 129 12.39 13.58 -18.62
CA ASP A 129 13.71 14.18 -18.93
C ASP A 129 14.82 13.45 -18.19
N THR A 130 14.57 13.04 -16.94
CA THR A 130 15.56 12.31 -16.13
C THR A 130 15.81 10.90 -16.67
N VAL A 131 14.77 10.18 -17.10
CA VAL A 131 14.92 8.85 -17.71
C VAL A 131 15.78 8.94 -18.97
N GLU A 132 15.50 9.90 -19.85
CA GLU A 132 16.25 10.08 -21.10
C GLU A 132 17.71 10.54 -20.84
N TRP A 133 17.91 11.44 -19.90
CA TRP A 133 19.25 11.83 -19.45
C TRP A 133 20.04 10.64 -18.90
N ALA A 134 19.41 9.82 -18.05
CA ALA A 134 20.02 8.64 -17.45
C ALA A 134 20.43 7.59 -18.48
N ALA A 135 19.57 7.34 -19.47
CA ALA A 135 19.83 6.42 -20.57
C ALA A 135 20.99 6.85 -21.46
N ALA A 136 21.23 8.17 -21.57
CA ALA A 136 22.28 8.76 -22.40
C ALA A 136 23.66 8.80 -21.71
N LEU A 137 23.77 8.45 -20.44
CA LEU A 137 25.05 8.44 -19.73
C LEU A 137 26.05 7.46 -20.38
N PRO A 138 27.35 7.80 -20.41
CA PRO A 138 28.33 7.01 -21.17
C PRO A 138 28.47 5.55 -20.73
N TYR A 139 28.12 5.26 -19.48
CA TYR A 139 28.14 3.93 -18.87
C TYR A 139 26.76 3.26 -18.79
N ALA A 140 25.71 3.90 -19.32
CA ALA A 140 24.37 3.32 -19.43
C ALA A 140 24.20 2.47 -20.70
N ASN A 141 23.43 1.39 -20.61
CA ASN A 141 23.13 0.53 -21.76
C ASN A 141 21.81 0.91 -22.48
N GLY A 142 21.17 2.01 -22.07
CA GLY A 142 19.91 2.50 -22.62
C GLY A 142 18.65 1.91 -21.99
N LYS A 143 18.73 0.98 -21.03
CA LYS A 143 17.58 0.48 -20.28
C LYS A 143 17.51 1.16 -18.92
N VAL A 144 16.37 1.79 -18.61
CA VAL A 144 16.12 2.44 -17.33
C VAL A 144 14.93 1.78 -16.65
N GLY A 145 15.12 1.38 -15.40
CA GLY A 145 14.06 0.98 -14.49
C GLY A 145 13.92 1.99 -13.35
N MET A 146 12.75 2.05 -12.71
CA MET A 146 12.56 2.91 -11.53
C MET A 146 12.14 2.08 -10.33
N PHE A 147 12.44 2.57 -9.11
CA PHE A 147 12.12 1.90 -7.86
C PHE A 147 11.82 2.90 -6.75
N GLY A 148 11.25 2.41 -5.65
CA GLY A 148 11.02 3.17 -4.43
C GLY A 148 9.55 3.27 -4.04
N GLY A 149 9.29 3.76 -2.82
CA GLY A 149 7.99 3.70 -2.18
C GLY A 149 7.30 5.05 -1.97
N SER A 150 5.98 5.01 -1.71
CA SER A 150 5.20 6.20 -1.36
C SER A 150 5.20 7.24 -2.48
N TYR A 151 5.54 8.48 -2.20
CA TYR A 151 5.76 9.52 -3.21
C TYR A 151 6.76 9.08 -4.29
N VAL A 152 7.79 8.34 -3.91
CA VAL A 152 8.78 7.80 -4.84
C VAL A 152 8.17 6.71 -5.74
N GLY A 153 7.11 6.05 -5.31
CA GLY A 153 6.27 5.20 -6.16
C GLY A 153 5.43 6.04 -7.13
N ALA A 154 4.89 7.17 -6.67
CA ALA A 154 4.16 8.12 -7.51
C ALA A 154 5.05 8.69 -8.64
N THR A 155 6.31 9.07 -8.35
CA THR A 155 7.23 9.59 -9.37
C THR A 155 7.47 8.60 -10.51
N GLN A 156 7.40 7.27 -10.24
CA GLN A 156 7.54 6.24 -11.26
C GLN A 156 6.34 6.18 -12.20
N PHE A 157 5.13 6.15 -11.64
CA PHE A 157 3.90 6.15 -12.44
C PHE A 157 3.76 7.42 -13.26
N LEU A 158 4.03 8.59 -12.67
CA LEU A 158 3.95 9.86 -13.37
C LEU A 158 4.98 9.95 -14.50
N ALA A 159 6.19 9.44 -14.31
CA ALA A 159 7.17 9.32 -15.38
C ALA A 159 6.70 8.35 -16.48
N ALA A 160 6.14 7.19 -16.11
CA ALA A 160 5.65 6.19 -17.06
C ALA A 160 4.49 6.70 -17.93
N ILE A 161 3.61 7.55 -17.37
CA ILE A 161 2.53 8.23 -18.11
C ILE A 161 3.09 9.15 -19.22
N ALA A 162 4.25 9.77 -19.00
CA ALA A 162 4.90 10.64 -19.99
C ALA A 162 5.58 9.89 -21.14
N HIS A 163 5.66 8.56 -21.11
CA HIS A 163 6.23 7.68 -22.16
C HIS A 163 7.71 7.92 -22.52
N PRO A 164 8.66 8.01 -21.57
CA PRO A 164 10.06 8.10 -21.96
C PRO A 164 10.49 6.80 -22.66
N PRO A 165 11.08 6.88 -23.86
CA PRO A 165 11.39 5.71 -24.70
C PRO A 165 12.32 4.68 -24.05
N HIS A 166 13.18 5.13 -23.12
CA HIS A 166 14.15 4.26 -22.46
C HIS A 166 13.66 3.68 -21.13
N LEU A 167 12.44 4.06 -20.66
CA LEU A 167 11.84 3.40 -19.48
C LEU A 167 11.40 1.99 -19.87
N ALA A 168 11.88 0.97 -19.14
CA ALA A 168 11.63 -0.43 -19.47
C ALA A 168 10.95 -1.23 -18.35
N GLY A 169 10.75 -0.63 -17.18
CA GLY A 169 10.04 -1.24 -16.06
C GLY A 169 9.98 -0.32 -14.84
N ILE A 170 8.98 -0.49 -14.00
CA ILE A 170 8.85 0.23 -12.73
C ILE A 170 8.56 -0.72 -11.57
N CYS A 171 9.07 -0.38 -10.38
CA CYS A 171 8.92 -1.17 -9.16
C CYS A 171 8.40 -0.28 -8.01
N PRO A 172 7.12 0.15 -8.06
CA PRO A 172 6.52 1.00 -7.04
C PRO A 172 6.18 0.20 -5.78
N THR A 173 6.47 0.77 -4.62
CA THR A 173 6.11 0.22 -3.31
C THR A 173 5.12 1.16 -2.62
N VAL A 174 4.00 0.63 -2.07
CA VAL A 174 3.03 1.34 -1.22
C VAL A 174 2.68 2.75 -1.74
N THR A 175 2.04 2.84 -2.91
CA THR A 175 1.66 4.11 -3.53
C THR A 175 0.21 4.09 -4.04
N ALA A 176 -0.41 5.26 -4.12
CA ALA A 176 -1.79 5.38 -4.57
C ALA A 176 -1.95 5.23 -6.10
N SER A 177 -3.20 5.09 -6.54
CA SER A 177 -3.63 5.15 -7.95
C SER A 177 -4.28 6.49 -8.30
N ASN A 178 -4.71 7.21 -7.28
CA ASN A 178 -5.40 8.49 -7.37
C ASN A 178 -4.94 9.36 -6.19
N TYR A 179 -4.60 10.62 -6.45
CA TYR A 179 -4.10 11.52 -5.39
C TYR A 179 -5.21 12.27 -4.66
N HIS A 180 -6.46 12.13 -5.11
CA HIS A 180 -7.66 12.47 -4.36
C HIS A 180 -8.09 11.28 -3.50
N ASP A 181 -8.79 10.29 -4.07
CA ASP A 181 -9.29 9.14 -3.32
C ASP A 181 -8.19 8.09 -3.11
N GLY A 182 -7.82 7.86 -1.86
CA GLY A 182 -6.75 6.95 -1.44
C GLY A 182 -5.36 7.58 -1.28
N TRP A 183 -5.28 8.94 -1.29
CA TRP A 183 -4.10 9.69 -0.85
C TRP A 183 -4.52 10.84 0.07
N THR A 184 -5.19 11.87 -0.48
CA THR A 184 -5.58 13.07 0.26
C THR A 184 -6.91 12.89 0.96
N TYR A 185 -7.83 12.17 0.34
CA TYR A 185 -9.16 11.83 0.83
C TYR A 185 -9.38 10.32 0.75
N GLN A 186 -10.35 9.82 1.49
CA GLN A 186 -10.93 8.49 1.30
C GLN A 186 -12.44 8.59 1.49
N GLY A 187 -13.22 8.16 0.50
CA GLY A 187 -14.69 8.26 0.55
C GLY A 187 -15.20 9.68 0.81
N GLY A 188 -14.44 10.71 0.42
CA GLY A 188 -14.74 12.13 0.64
C GLY A 188 -14.32 12.69 2.00
N ALA A 189 -13.81 11.89 2.93
CA ALA A 189 -13.22 12.35 4.18
C ALA A 189 -11.73 12.65 3.99
N PHE A 190 -11.23 13.76 4.56
CA PHE A 190 -9.83 14.16 4.46
C PHE A 190 -8.94 13.26 5.34
N GLU A 191 -7.89 12.67 4.78
CA GLU A 191 -6.88 11.86 5.49
C GLU A 191 -6.02 12.79 6.36
N GLN A 192 -6.61 13.30 7.46
CA GLN A 192 -6.08 14.44 8.21
C GLN A 192 -4.70 14.14 8.80
N TRP A 193 -4.56 13.07 9.58
CA TRP A 193 -3.29 12.74 10.24
C TRP A 193 -2.14 12.60 9.25
N PHE A 194 -2.38 11.87 8.16
CA PHE A 194 -1.37 11.67 7.14
C PHE A 194 -0.97 12.99 6.47
N ASN A 195 -1.92 13.75 5.95
CA ASN A 195 -1.63 14.97 5.19
C ASN A 195 -0.97 16.05 6.06
N GLU A 196 -1.41 16.21 7.31
CA GLU A 196 -0.81 17.16 8.25
C GLU A 196 0.61 16.76 8.64
N SER A 197 0.84 15.50 9.03
CA SER A 197 2.15 15.01 9.45
C SER A 197 3.15 14.96 8.28
N TRP A 198 2.71 14.53 7.11
CA TRP A 198 3.54 14.45 5.91
C TRP A 198 3.91 15.84 5.38
N ALA A 199 2.94 16.75 5.25
CA ALA A 199 3.21 18.14 4.84
C ALA A 199 4.15 18.84 5.82
N SER A 200 3.99 18.61 7.13
CA SER A 200 4.88 19.16 8.16
C SER A 200 6.32 18.64 8.04
N GLY A 201 6.48 17.34 7.82
CA GLY A 201 7.80 16.72 7.60
C GLY A 201 8.51 17.28 6.36
N LEU A 202 7.77 17.48 5.28
CA LEU A 202 8.32 18.08 4.06
C LEU A 202 8.59 19.57 4.22
N ALA A 203 7.76 20.29 4.98
CA ALA A 203 7.96 21.71 5.27
C ALA A 203 9.30 21.98 5.97
N GLU A 204 9.82 21.04 6.77
CA GLU A 204 11.14 21.18 7.41
C GLU A 204 12.27 21.48 6.42
N ASN A 205 12.30 20.83 5.26
CA ASN A 205 13.32 21.13 4.25
C ASN A 205 13.11 22.53 3.65
N THR A 206 11.88 22.91 3.35
CA THR A 206 11.55 24.24 2.85
C THR A 206 11.92 25.33 3.86
N MET A 207 11.54 25.16 5.12
CA MET A 207 11.90 26.09 6.21
C MET A 207 13.41 26.20 6.42
N ARG A 208 14.12 25.06 6.36
CA ARG A 208 15.60 25.03 6.48
C ARG A 208 16.26 25.79 5.34
N ARG A 209 15.78 25.63 4.11
CA ARG A 209 16.27 26.39 2.93
C ARG A 209 16.01 27.90 3.06
N ARG A 210 14.91 28.29 3.74
CA ARG A 210 14.54 29.68 4.02
C ARG A 210 15.08 30.21 5.36
N ALA A 211 15.81 29.37 6.14
CA ALA A 211 16.28 29.67 7.49
C ALA A 211 15.15 30.02 8.49
N GLU A 212 13.99 29.38 8.35
CA GLU A 212 12.82 29.59 9.19
C GLU A 212 12.77 28.64 10.41
N LYS A 213 11.92 28.95 11.40
CA LYS A 213 11.73 28.11 12.59
C LYS A 213 10.92 26.86 12.27
N LYS A 214 11.22 25.78 13.01
CA LYS A 214 10.45 24.52 12.97
C LYS A 214 9.10 24.70 13.68
N TYR A 215 8.05 24.08 13.12
CA TYR A 215 6.72 23.97 13.73
C TYR A 215 6.52 22.60 14.41
N ASP A 216 5.63 22.56 15.40
CA ASP A 216 5.14 21.31 16.00
C ASP A 216 3.87 20.84 15.26
N PRO A 217 3.95 19.78 14.43
CA PRO A 217 2.80 19.28 13.70
C PRO A 217 1.74 18.65 14.61
N LEU A 218 2.14 18.06 15.74
CA LEU A 218 1.22 17.36 16.65
C LEU A 218 0.28 18.30 17.39
N GLY A 219 0.75 19.51 17.71
CA GLY A 219 -0.08 20.53 18.35
C GLY A 219 -1.19 21.07 17.47
N GLY A 220 -1.05 20.91 16.13
CA GLY A 220 -1.96 21.49 15.15
C GLY A 220 -3.19 20.64 14.79
N SER A 221 -3.17 19.32 14.99
CA SER A 221 -4.22 18.41 14.49
C SER A 221 -5.64 18.67 15.01
N LYS A 222 -5.78 19.35 16.15
CA LYS A 222 -7.08 19.74 16.73
C LYS A 222 -7.56 21.13 16.30
N VAL A 223 -6.75 21.87 15.52
CA VAL A 223 -7.07 23.23 15.11
C VAL A 223 -8.23 23.22 14.10
N LEU A 224 -9.17 24.14 14.29
CA LEU A 224 -10.25 24.44 13.36
C LEU A 224 -10.25 25.93 13.03
N PRO A 225 -10.59 26.31 11.83
CA PRO A 225 -10.85 25.44 10.66
C PRO A 225 -9.57 24.74 10.15
N LEU A 226 -9.71 23.70 9.34
CA LEU A 226 -8.56 22.94 8.83
C LEU A 226 -7.54 23.79 8.08
N ASN A 227 -7.98 24.79 7.34
CA ASN A 227 -7.11 25.72 6.62
C ASN A 227 -6.33 26.70 7.52
N ALA A 228 -6.55 26.69 8.83
CA ALA A 228 -5.76 27.41 9.82
C ALA A 228 -4.62 26.58 10.43
N TYR A 229 -4.34 25.39 9.86
CA TYR A 229 -3.25 24.54 10.32
C TYR A 229 -1.90 25.27 10.28
N PRO A 230 -1.14 25.35 11.38
CA PRO A 230 -0.03 26.30 11.52
C PRO A 230 1.11 26.12 10.53
N VAL A 231 1.34 24.90 10.02
CA VAL A 231 2.43 24.62 9.07
C VAL A 231 2.20 25.21 7.68
N LEU A 232 0.99 25.69 7.39
CA LEU A 232 0.64 26.25 6.09
C LEU A 232 1.27 27.62 5.82
N GLU A 233 1.70 28.33 6.88
CA GLU A 233 2.26 29.66 6.77
C GLU A 233 3.67 29.72 7.37
N ALA A 234 4.59 30.30 6.64
CA ALA A 234 5.90 30.65 7.16
C ALA A 234 5.83 31.89 8.03
N PRO A 235 6.80 32.11 8.95
CA PRO A 235 6.92 33.37 9.70
C PRO A 235 7.04 34.61 8.80
N SER A 236 7.52 34.46 7.56
CA SER A 236 7.55 35.47 6.52
C SER A 236 6.20 35.84 5.92
N GLY A 237 5.13 35.05 6.22
CA GLY A 237 3.81 35.18 5.61
C GLY A 237 3.68 34.47 4.25
N GLU A 238 4.74 33.82 3.77
CA GLU A 238 4.71 33.02 2.55
C GLU A 238 4.32 31.57 2.85
N GLY A 239 3.41 30.99 2.07
CA GLY A 239 3.01 29.59 2.21
C GLY A 239 4.18 28.63 2.07
N ILE A 240 4.34 27.71 3.03
CA ILE A 240 5.40 26.70 3.02
C ILE A 240 4.94 25.45 2.27
N ALA A 241 3.65 25.14 2.35
CA ALA A 241 3.01 23.99 1.73
C ALA A 241 1.75 24.43 0.96
N PRO A 242 1.89 25.19 -0.15
CA PRO A 242 0.73 25.73 -0.86
C PRO A 242 -0.24 24.64 -1.35
N TYR A 243 0.27 23.49 -1.75
CA TYR A 243 -0.51 22.34 -2.13
C TYR A 243 -1.52 21.88 -1.05
N PHE A 244 -1.24 22.06 0.23
CA PHE A 244 -2.14 21.67 1.30
C PHE A 244 -3.42 22.54 1.29
N LYS A 245 -3.29 23.86 1.08
CA LYS A 245 -4.44 24.75 0.90
C LYS A 245 -5.23 24.40 -0.35
N ASP A 246 -4.54 24.11 -1.45
CA ASP A 246 -5.18 23.70 -2.69
C ASP A 246 -5.92 22.38 -2.52
N TRP A 247 -5.36 21.39 -1.81
CA TRP A 247 -6.07 20.16 -1.48
C TRP A 247 -7.38 20.40 -0.74
N LEU A 248 -7.36 21.27 0.27
CA LEU A 248 -8.56 21.64 1.03
C LEU A 248 -9.56 22.45 0.20
N ALA A 249 -9.10 23.18 -0.82
CA ALA A 249 -9.96 23.92 -1.74
C ALA A 249 -10.60 23.04 -2.81
N HIS A 250 -10.06 21.82 -3.03
CA HIS A 250 -10.55 20.83 -4.00
C HIS A 250 -11.02 19.54 -3.31
N PRO A 251 -12.07 19.60 -2.44
CA PRO A 251 -12.52 18.42 -1.70
C PRO A 251 -13.22 17.36 -2.55
N SER A 252 -13.60 17.70 -3.79
CA SER A 252 -14.20 16.79 -4.77
C SER A 252 -13.18 16.40 -5.83
N PHE A 253 -13.36 15.24 -6.45
CA PHE A 253 -12.52 14.77 -7.56
C PHE A 253 -12.79 15.58 -8.83
N ASP A 254 -12.23 16.76 -8.92
CA ASP A 254 -12.38 17.71 -10.03
C ASP A 254 -11.19 17.70 -11.01
N ALA A 255 -11.11 18.71 -11.89
CA ALA A 255 -10.07 18.82 -12.90
C ALA A 255 -8.66 18.93 -12.30
N TYR A 256 -8.51 19.52 -11.10
CA TYR A 256 -7.23 19.61 -10.39
C TYR A 256 -6.62 18.22 -10.13
N TRP A 257 -7.44 17.26 -9.71
CA TRP A 257 -7.01 15.90 -9.41
C TRP A 257 -6.88 15.02 -10.66
N LYS A 258 -7.78 15.21 -11.65
CA LYS A 258 -7.79 14.40 -12.87
C LYS A 258 -6.50 14.53 -13.68
N GLU A 259 -5.89 15.71 -13.68
CA GLU A 259 -4.60 15.94 -14.35
C GLU A 259 -3.47 15.07 -13.76
N LEU A 260 -3.54 14.77 -12.47
CA LEU A 260 -2.52 14.03 -11.71
C LEU A 260 -2.86 12.54 -11.53
N SER A 261 -4.10 12.14 -11.77
CA SER A 261 -4.60 10.79 -11.50
C SER A 261 -3.92 9.74 -12.39
N ILE A 262 -3.37 8.70 -11.78
CA ILE A 262 -2.85 7.53 -12.51
C ILE A 262 -4.02 6.77 -13.16
N GLU A 263 -5.16 6.71 -12.48
CA GLU A 263 -6.35 5.95 -12.90
C GLU A 263 -6.91 6.40 -14.26
N ASP A 264 -6.79 7.67 -14.58
CA ASP A 264 -7.25 8.22 -15.85
C ASP A 264 -6.24 8.02 -17.00
N HIS A 265 -5.03 7.49 -16.68
CA HIS A 265 -3.91 7.43 -17.61
C HIS A 265 -3.29 6.03 -17.75
N TYR A 266 -3.94 4.96 -17.29
CA TYR A 266 -3.39 3.59 -17.39
C TYR A 266 -3.01 3.18 -18.83
N ALA A 267 -3.79 3.60 -19.83
CA ALA A 267 -3.49 3.34 -21.24
C ALA A 267 -2.17 3.95 -21.74
N GLN A 268 -1.62 4.90 -20.99
CA GLN A 268 -0.33 5.53 -21.30
C GLN A 268 0.85 4.76 -20.70
N ILE A 269 0.64 3.88 -19.74
CA ILE A 269 1.68 3.08 -19.10
C ILE A 269 1.99 1.87 -19.98
N GLN A 270 3.22 1.80 -20.50
CA GLN A 270 3.61 0.83 -21.52
C GLN A 270 4.58 -0.24 -21.03
N VAL A 271 4.99 -0.19 -19.77
CA VAL A 271 6.04 -1.03 -19.17
C VAL A 271 5.48 -2.01 -18.14
N PRO A 272 6.16 -3.15 -17.92
CA PRO A 272 5.83 -4.05 -16.83
C PRO A 272 6.04 -3.40 -15.45
N VAL A 273 5.26 -3.86 -14.45
CA VAL A 273 5.26 -3.29 -13.10
C VAL A 273 5.36 -4.41 -12.07
N LEU A 274 6.30 -4.30 -11.13
CA LEU A 274 6.34 -5.08 -9.89
C LEU A 274 5.87 -4.19 -8.74
N SER A 275 4.63 -4.36 -8.30
CA SER A 275 4.03 -3.58 -7.22
C SER A 275 4.20 -4.28 -5.87
N PHE A 276 4.71 -3.54 -4.86
CA PHE A 276 4.65 -3.97 -3.47
C PHE A 276 3.58 -3.19 -2.72
N ALA A 277 2.80 -3.88 -1.91
CA ALA A 277 1.74 -3.33 -1.06
C ALA A 277 1.77 -3.96 0.33
N ALA A 278 0.97 -3.45 1.25
CA ALA A 278 0.83 -4.03 2.58
C ALA A 278 -0.60 -3.88 3.10
N TRP A 279 -1.10 -4.89 3.86
CA TRP A 279 -2.51 -4.91 4.32
C TRP A 279 -2.87 -3.72 5.22
N TYR A 280 -1.90 -3.18 5.95
CA TYR A 280 -2.08 -2.01 6.82
C TYR A 280 -1.46 -0.73 6.26
N ASP A 281 -1.28 -0.66 4.93
CA ASP A 281 -0.82 0.57 4.29
C ASP A 281 -1.98 1.51 3.94
N ILE A 282 -1.76 2.82 4.13
CA ILE A 282 -2.73 3.87 3.77
C ILE A 282 -3.02 3.95 2.27
N PHE A 283 -2.16 3.34 1.42
CA PHE A 283 -2.31 3.32 -0.04
C PHE A 283 -2.63 1.93 -0.60
N LEU A 284 -3.03 1.00 0.27
CA LEU A 284 -3.36 -0.36 -0.14
C LEU A 284 -4.39 -0.39 -1.28
N GLY A 285 -5.47 0.39 -1.14
CA GLY A 285 -6.53 0.47 -2.16
C GLY A 285 -5.99 0.85 -3.54
N GLY A 286 -5.15 1.90 -3.59
CA GLY A 286 -4.52 2.36 -4.82
C GLY A 286 -3.49 1.37 -5.38
N SER A 287 -2.64 0.80 -4.54
CA SER A 287 -1.63 -0.19 -4.95
C SER A 287 -2.27 -1.42 -5.61
N VAL A 288 -3.35 -1.94 -5.01
CA VAL A 288 -4.10 -3.08 -5.57
C VAL A 288 -4.85 -2.69 -6.84
N LYS A 289 -5.45 -1.49 -6.88
CA LYS A 289 -6.18 -0.98 -8.05
C LYS A 289 -5.24 -0.82 -9.26
N ASN A 290 -4.01 -0.31 -9.04
CA ASN A 290 -2.99 -0.22 -10.08
C ASN A 290 -2.74 -1.59 -10.73
N TYR A 291 -2.52 -2.63 -9.92
CA TYR A 291 -2.33 -3.99 -10.44
C TYR A 291 -3.55 -4.47 -11.24
N VAL A 292 -4.75 -4.38 -10.68
CA VAL A 292 -5.97 -4.90 -11.29
C VAL A 292 -6.27 -4.22 -12.63
N ARG A 293 -6.18 -2.90 -12.69
CA ARG A 293 -6.54 -2.15 -13.90
C ARG A 293 -5.45 -2.20 -14.97
N LEU A 294 -4.18 -2.15 -14.60
CA LEU A 294 -3.09 -2.24 -15.59
C LEU A 294 -3.08 -3.56 -16.36
N LYS A 295 -3.55 -4.64 -15.78
CA LYS A 295 -3.71 -5.93 -16.49
C LYS A 295 -4.62 -5.86 -17.72
N THR A 296 -5.57 -4.95 -17.72
CA THR A 296 -6.56 -4.79 -18.81
C THR A 296 -6.39 -3.49 -19.58
N GLU A 297 -5.98 -2.42 -18.93
CA GLU A 297 -5.95 -1.06 -19.45
C GLU A 297 -4.53 -0.59 -19.83
N GLY A 298 -3.48 -1.31 -19.42
CA GLY A 298 -2.10 -0.98 -19.79
C GLY A 298 -1.87 -0.85 -21.30
N GLY A 299 -1.07 0.15 -21.71
CA GLY A 299 -0.94 0.58 -23.10
C GLY A 299 -0.34 -0.45 -24.05
N THR A 300 0.40 -1.44 -23.55
CA THR A 300 1.04 -2.49 -24.34
C THR A 300 0.71 -3.88 -23.80
N GLU A 301 0.92 -4.91 -24.61
CA GLU A 301 0.82 -6.28 -24.14
C GLU A 301 1.83 -6.59 -23.02
N ALA A 302 3.05 -6.05 -23.14
CA ALA A 302 4.09 -6.19 -22.11
C ALA A 302 3.65 -5.56 -20.77
N ALA A 303 3.04 -4.37 -20.79
CA ALA A 303 2.46 -3.75 -19.62
C ALA A 303 1.36 -4.64 -19.02
N ARG A 304 0.37 -5.06 -19.82
CA ARG A 304 -0.76 -5.88 -19.32
C ARG A 304 -0.34 -7.23 -18.74
N LYS A 305 0.56 -7.94 -19.41
CA LYS A 305 1.03 -9.28 -18.99
C LYS A 305 2.16 -9.23 -17.96
N GLY A 306 2.85 -8.12 -17.86
CA GLY A 306 4.02 -7.93 -16.97
C GLY A 306 3.67 -7.44 -15.56
N GLN A 307 2.39 -7.45 -15.18
CA GLN A 307 1.97 -7.01 -13.85
C GLN A 307 2.28 -8.06 -12.80
N ARG A 308 2.89 -7.62 -11.69
CA ARG A 308 3.14 -8.43 -10.50
C ARG A 308 2.73 -7.66 -9.25
N LEU A 309 2.17 -8.37 -8.27
CA LEU A 309 1.72 -7.80 -6.99
C LEU A 309 2.24 -8.64 -5.83
N VAL A 310 2.89 -7.98 -4.87
CA VAL A 310 3.31 -8.60 -3.62
C VAL A 310 2.65 -7.83 -2.47
N VAL A 311 1.87 -8.51 -1.61
CA VAL A 311 1.19 -7.87 -0.47
C VAL A 311 1.65 -8.49 0.83
N SER A 312 2.32 -7.68 1.66
CA SER A 312 2.83 -8.04 2.99
C SER A 312 1.87 -7.60 4.10
N VAL A 313 2.22 -7.82 5.37
CA VAL A 313 1.42 -7.36 6.53
C VAL A 313 1.85 -5.97 7.02
N GLY A 314 2.96 -5.42 6.54
CA GLY A 314 3.48 -4.14 7.03
C GLY A 314 2.47 -2.98 6.91
N GLY A 315 2.79 -1.88 7.57
CA GLY A 315 2.15 -0.58 7.32
C GLY A 315 2.83 0.15 6.16
N HIS A 316 2.88 1.49 6.21
CA HIS A 316 3.46 2.31 5.13
C HIS A 316 4.96 2.08 4.85
N ALA A 317 5.69 1.41 5.72
CA ALA A 317 7.03 0.92 5.42
C ALA A 317 7.02 -0.24 4.39
N GLY A 318 5.85 -0.77 4.02
CA GLY A 318 5.63 -1.85 3.06
C GLY A 318 5.93 -3.21 3.67
N GLN A 319 7.19 -3.59 3.74
CA GLN A 319 7.60 -4.92 4.16
C GLN A 319 8.08 -4.93 5.62
N SER A 320 7.77 -6.02 6.36
CA SER A 320 8.28 -6.22 7.71
C SER A 320 9.59 -7.03 7.69
N SER A 321 10.63 -6.50 8.30
CA SER A 321 11.89 -7.22 8.50
C SER A 321 11.94 -8.02 9.82
N THR A 322 10.96 -7.82 10.71
CA THR A 322 11.00 -8.34 12.08
C THR A 322 10.02 -9.48 12.36
N GLY A 323 9.09 -9.77 11.45
CA GLY A 323 8.02 -10.74 11.71
C GLY A 323 6.88 -10.21 12.59
N LYS A 324 6.92 -8.92 12.97
CA LYS A 324 5.90 -8.24 13.78
C LYS A 324 5.30 -7.07 13.04
N SER A 325 4.01 -6.79 13.27
CA SER A 325 3.34 -5.57 12.85
C SER A 325 2.35 -5.15 13.95
N GLY A 326 2.36 -3.88 14.37
CA GLY A 326 1.53 -3.41 15.47
C GLY A 326 1.68 -4.28 16.72
N ALA A 327 0.57 -4.64 17.33
CA ALA A 327 0.52 -5.52 18.51
C ALA A 327 0.64 -7.01 18.20
N VAL A 328 0.69 -7.44 16.90
CA VAL A 328 0.60 -8.84 16.51
C VAL A 328 1.94 -9.39 15.99
N GLU A 329 2.30 -10.58 16.48
CA GLU A 329 3.43 -11.38 16.01
C GLU A 329 2.96 -12.33 14.90
N PHE A 330 3.46 -12.15 13.67
CA PHE A 330 3.17 -13.01 12.51
C PHE A 330 4.25 -14.08 12.27
N GLY A 331 5.35 -14.00 13.03
CA GLY A 331 6.47 -14.93 12.96
C GLY A 331 7.48 -14.61 11.85
N SER A 332 8.62 -15.32 11.89
CA SER A 332 9.77 -15.07 10.99
C SER A 332 9.48 -15.26 9.50
N LYS A 333 8.44 -16.00 9.15
CA LYS A 333 8.01 -16.18 7.74
C LYS A 333 7.55 -14.87 7.09
N LEU A 334 7.13 -13.87 7.89
CA LEU A 334 6.73 -12.58 7.37
C LEU A 334 7.91 -11.81 6.76
N ALA A 335 9.11 -12.00 7.29
CA ALA A 335 10.30 -11.26 6.85
C ALA A 335 10.56 -11.48 5.34
N MET A 336 10.77 -10.38 4.63
CA MET A 336 11.04 -10.36 3.20
C MET A 336 12.09 -9.29 2.89
N ASP A 337 13.06 -9.62 2.03
CA ASP A 337 14.02 -8.66 1.49
C ASP A 337 13.48 -8.10 0.16
N GLY A 338 12.91 -6.89 0.22
CA GLY A 338 12.35 -6.22 -0.96
C GLY A 338 13.41 -5.73 -1.94
N ASP A 339 14.59 -5.39 -1.45
CA ASP A 339 15.71 -5.00 -2.32
C ASP A 339 16.15 -6.19 -3.17
N GLU A 340 16.27 -7.37 -2.56
CA GLU A 340 16.63 -8.60 -3.25
C GLU A 340 15.55 -8.99 -4.29
N MET A 341 14.27 -8.88 -3.93
CA MET A 341 13.18 -9.14 -4.88
C MET A 341 13.19 -8.15 -6.05
N THR A 342 13.46 -6.87 -5.77
CA THR A 342 13.58 -5.82 -6.79
C THR A 342 14.74 -6.11 -7.73
N LEU A 343 15.93 -6.41 -7.21
CA LEU A 343 17.10 -6.72 -8.00
C LEU A 343 16.89 -7.98 -8.84
N ARG A 344 16.37 -9.05 -8.25
CA ARG A 344 16.09 -10.31 -8.93
C ARG A 344 15.09 -10.12 -10.08
N TRP A 345 14.05 -9.27 -9.90
CA TRP A 345 13.10 -8.95 -10.97
C TRP A 345 13.75 -8.16 -12.11
N TYR A 346 14.61 -7.17 -11.78
CA TYR A 346 15.35 -6.42 -12.79
C TYR A 346 16.42 -7.26 -13.49
N ASP A 347 17.07 -8.21 -12.81
CA ASP A 347 18.00 -9.14 -13.45
C ASP A 347 17.31 -9.98 -14.53
N TRP A 348 16.12 -10.49 -14.22
CA TRP A 348 15.31 -11.16 -15.22
C TRP A 348 14.92 -10.21 -16.38
N LEU A 349 14.42 -9.02 -16.07
CA LEU A 349 13.87 -8.08 -17.05
C LEU A 349 14.96 -7.43 -17.93
N PHE A 350 16.09 -7.06 -17.34
CA PHE A 350 17.13 -6.25 -18.00
C PHE A 350 18.33 -7.06 -18.46
N LYS A 351 18.74 -8.04 -17.69
CA LYS A 351 19.89 -8.89 -18.00
C LYS A 351 19.49 -10.20 -18.67
N GLY A 352 18.19 -10.56 -18.64
CA GLY A 352 17.68 -11.81 -19.24
C GLY A 352 18.08 -13.06 -18.45
N GLU A 353 18.33 -12.90 -17.15
CA GLU A 353 18.74 -14.00 -16.29
C GLU A 353 17.59 -15.00 -16.06
N ALA A 354 17.87 -16.28 -16.25
CA ALA A 354 16.93 -17.37 -15.99
C ALA A 354 16.89 -17.68 -14.47
N ASN A 355 16.43 -16.72 -13.66
CA ASN A 355 16.43 -16.80 -12.19
C ASN A 355 15.09 -17.27 -11.60
N GLY A 356 14.17 -17.74 -12.44
CA GLY A 356 12.88 -18.32 -12.04
C GLY A 356 11.71 -17.36 -11.94
N VAL A 357 11.93 -16.03 -12.05
CA VAL A 357 10.86 -15.01 -12.02
C VAL A 357 9.79 -15.29 -13.07
N GLU A 358 10.20 -15.78 -14.26
CA GLU A 358 9.28 -16.10 -15.36
C GLU A 358 8.30 -17.25 -15.05
N LYS A 359 8.58 -18.05 -14.04
CA LYS A 359 7.75 -19.19 -13.59
C LYS A 359 6.90 -18.86 -12.38
N GLU A 360 7.16 -17.75 -11.73
CA GLU A 360 6.39 -17.34 -10.56
C GLU A 360 4.99 -16.88 -10.94
N LYS A 361 4.03 -17.16 -10.07
CA LYS A 361 2.68 -16.62 -10.20
C LYS A 361 2.71 -15.09 -10.04
N PRO A 362 1.79 -14.37 -10.71
CA PRO A 362 1.83 -12.91 -10.73
C PRO A 362 1.51 -12.25 -9.39
N VAL A 363 0.90 -12.96 -8.46
CA VAL A 363 0.49 -12.43 -7.16
C VAL A 363 1.08 -13.25 -6.03
N LYS A 364 1.69 -12.58 -5.06
CA LYS A 364 2.19 -13.16 -3.82
C LYS A 364 1.59 -12.40 -2.65
N ILE A 365 0.83 -13.07 -1.78
CA ILE A 365 0.19 -12.48 -0.62
C ILE A 365 0.60 -13.17 0.67
N PHE A 366 0.69 -12.39 1.76
CA PHE A 366 0.80 -12.96 3.10
C PHE A 366 -0.61 -13.16 3.67
N VAL A 367 -0.94 -14.40 4.03
CA VAL A 367 -2.23 -14.77 4.60
C VAL A 367 -2.13 -14.73 6.12
N MET A 368 -2.73 -13.70 6.73
CA MET A 368 -2.79 -13.53 8.18
C MET A 368 -3.62 -14.66 8.82
N GLY A 369 -3.41 -14.93 10.09
CA GLY A 369 -4.02 -16.05 10.82
C GLY A 369 -3.30 -17.39 10.57
N LYS A 370 -3.05 -17.76 9.31
CA LYS A 370 -2.14 -18.86 8.96
C LYS A 370 -0.68 -18.44 8.99
N ASN A 371 -0.42 -17.16 8.84
CA ASN A 371 0.90 -16.54 8.86
C ASN A 371 1.87 -17.19 7.86
N GLU A 372 1.46 -17.22 6.60
CA GLU A 372 2.24 -17.81 5.51
C GLU A 372 2.11 -17.03 4.21
N TRP A 373 3.16 -17.05 3.40
CA TRP A 373 3.13 -16.55 2.03
C TRP A 373 2.43 -17.55 1.11
N ARG A 374 1.65 -17.00 0.17
CA ARG A 374 0.93 -17.79 -0.83
C ARG A 374 1.00 -17.13 -2.20
N ASP A 375 1.33 -17.93 -3.21
CA ASP A 375 1.36 -17.51 -4.60
C ASP A 375 -0.01 -17.75 -5.24
N GLU A 376 -0.56 -16.74 -5.92
CA GLU A 376 -1.88 -16.74 -6.53
C GLU A 376 -1.82 -16.43 -8.03
N ASP A 377 -2.77 -17.00 -8.76
CA ASP A 377 -2.84 -16.81 -10.22
C ASP A 377 -3.35 -15.44 -10.60
N ASP A 378 -4.09 -14.79 -9.71
CA ASP A 378 -4.66 -13.46 -9.94
C ASP A 378 -5.15 -12.79 -8.65
N TRP A 379 -5.48 -11.50 -8.73
CA TRP A 379 -6.20 -10.72 -7.73
C TRP A 379 -7.34 -9.92 -8.40
N PRO A 380 -8.58 -9.89 -7.82
CA PRO A 380 -9.05 -10.71 -6.71
C PRO A 380 -9.08 -12.19 -7.04
N LEU A 381 -9.10 -13.05 -6.00
CA LEU A 381 -9.09 -14.51 -6.19
C LEU A 381 -10.40 -14.99 -6.85
N ALA A 382 -10.30 -15.60 -8.02
CA ALA A 382 -11.48 -16.10 -8.75
C ALA A 382 -12.31 -17.16 -7.98
N ARG A 383 -11.67 -17.88 -7.05
CA ARG A 383 -12.34 -18.89 -6.20
C ARG A 383 -13.04 -18.30 -4.98
N ALA A 384 -12.76 -17.05 -4.60
CA ALA A 384 -13.42 -16.39 -3.49
C ALA A 384 -14.89 -16.11 -3.83
N LYS A 385 -15.78 -16.29 -2.86
CA LYS A 385 -17.21 -16.06 -3.01
C LYS A 385 -17.65 -14.91 -2.13
N ASN A 386 -18.20 -13.87 -2.71
CA ASN A 386 -18.78 -12.77 -1.95
C ASN A 386 -19.94 -13.30 -1.10
N THR A 387 -19.76 -13.25 0.20
CA THR A 387 -20.70 -13.75 1.20
C THR A 387 -21.21 -12.56 2.01
N LYS A 388 -22.53 -12.43 2.10
CA LYS A 388 -23.18 -11.41 2.92
C LYS A 388 -23.36 -11.91 4.34
N TYR A 389 -22.89 -11.11 5.29
CA TYR A 389 -23.24 -11.22 6.70
C TYR A 389 -24.15 -10.05 7.04
N TYR A 390 -25.46 -10.31 7.19
CA TYR A 390 -26.45 -9.30 7.52
C TYR A 390 -26.29 -8.85 8.97
N LEU A 391 -26.56 -7.58 9.21
CA LEU A 391 -26.62 -6.99 10.53
C LEU A 391 -27.93 -7.37 11.20
N HIS A 392 -27.87 -7.70 12.49
CA HIS A 392 -29.02 -8.04 13.33
C HIS A 392 -28.87 -7.41 14.72
N SER A 393 -29.97 -6.87 15.24
CA SER A 393 -30.06 -6.48 16.66
C SER A 393 -31.53 -6.30 17.08
N THR A 394 -31.74 -6.03 18.34
CA THR A 394 -33.04 -5.59 18.87
C THR A 394 -33.08 -4.08 19.13
N GLY A 395 -32.21 -3.31 18.48
CA GLY A 395 -32.05 -1.87 18.66
C GLY A 395 -31.09 -1.51 19.80
N GLY A 396 -29.97 -2.25 19.91
CA GLY A 396 -29.00 -2.06 21.00
C GLY A 396 -27.60 -2.61 20.65
N ALA A 397 -27.11 -2.38 19.42
CA ALA A 397 -25.75 -2.78 19.01
C ALA A 397 -24.65 -1.86 19.53
N ASN A 398 -24.94 -0.88 20.41
CA ASN A 398 -24.01 0.11 20.92
C ASN A 398 -23.00 -0.49 21.90
N GLY A 399 -21.74 -0.44 21.57
CA GLY A 399 -20.63 -0.80 22.43
C GLY A 399 -20.41 -2.29 22.68
N LEU A 400 -19.39 -2.59 23.48
CA LEU A 400 -19.09 -3.96 23.92
C LEU A 400 -20.20 -4.56 24.74
N GLY A 401 -20.49 -5.86 24.54
CA GLY A 401 -21.55 -6.57 25.24
C GLY A 401 -22.96 -6.26 24.73
N SER A 402 -23.05 -5.55 23.62
CA SER A 402 -24.30 -5.29 22.90
C SER A 402 -24.94 -6.55 22.32
N ASN A 403 -26.16 -6.41 21.79
CA ASN A 403 -26.89 -7.49 21.13
C ASN A 403 -26.70 -7.53 19.60
N GLY A 404 -25.75 -6.76 19.06
CA GLY A 404 -25.43 -6.75 17.64
C GLY A 404 -24.84 -8.09 17.18
N ALA A 405 -25.45 -8.68 16.15
CA ALA A 405 -25.04 -9.96 15.59
C ALA A 405 -24.85 -9.87 14.08
N LEU A 406 -23.98 -10.74 13.54
CA LEU A 406 -23.79 -10.96 12.11
C LEU A 406 -24.22 -12.37 11.74
N SER A 407 -24.99 -12.52 10.67
CA SER A 407 -25.50 -13.80 10.21
C SER A 407 -25.65 -13.82 8.68
N ALA A 408 -25.50 -14.99 8.08
CA ALA A 408 -25.80 -15.22 6.66
C ALA A 408 -27.32 -15.27 6.38
N VAL A 409 -28.16 -15.29 7.42
CA VAL A 409 -29.62 -15.29 7.29
C VAL A 409 -30.08 -13.85 7.11
N ALA A 410 -30.89 -13.59 6.07
CA ALA A 410 -31.45 -12.26 5.85
C ALA A 410 -32.37 -11.84 7.02
N PRO A 411 -32.38 -10.53 7.38
CA PRO A 411 -33.17 -10.04 8.50
C PRO A 411 -34.69 -10.11 8.23
N ALA A 412 -35.44 -10.26 9.32
CA ALA A 412 -36.89 -10.10 9.34
C ALA A 412 -37.24 -8.64 9.70
N GLU A 413 -38.40 -8.43 10.36
CA GLU A 413 -38.73 -7.13 10.95
C GLU A 413 -37.91 -6.92 12.23
N GLU A 414 -36.91 -6.06 12.14
CA GLU A 414 -35.98 -5.74 13.24
C GLU A 414 -35.97 -4.25 13.53
N LYS A 415 -35.61 -3.90 14.76
CA LYS A 415 -35.54 -2.51 15.19
C LYS A 415 -34.18 -1.94 14.83
N ALA A 416 -34.15 -0.82 14.12
CA ALA A 416 -32.92 -0.13 13.74
C ALA A 416 -32.07 0.26 14.95
N ASP A 417 -30.74 0.26 14.77
CA ASP A 417 -29.79 0.79 15.74
C ASP A 417 -29.55 2.27 15.51
N GLN A 418 -29.32 3.01 16.58
CA GLN A 418 -29.01 4.44 16.50
C GLN A 418 -27.93 4.83 17.49
N TYR A 419 -27.16 5.86 17.14
CA TYR A 419 -26.17 6.47 18.01
C TYR A 419 -26.09 7.98 17.78
N VAL A 420 -25.54 8.68 18.76
CA VAL A 420 -25.28 10.12 18.65
C VAL A 420 -23.79 10.32 18.36
N TYR A 421 -23.49 10.87 17.20
CA TYR A 421 -22.16 11.32 16.86
C TYR A 421 -21.95 12.78 17.30
N ASP A 422 -20.94 12.99 18.14
CA ASP A 422 -20.49 14.31 18.59
C ASP A 422 -19.10 14.60 18.03
N PRO A 423 -18.93 15.54 17.09
CA PRO A 423 -17.61 15.84 16.51
C PRO A 423 -16.61 16.39 17.53
N SER A 424 -17.07 16.86 18.72
CA SER A 424 -16.18 17.31 19.80
C SER A 424 -15.59 16.13 20.61
N ASP A 425 -16.19 14.94 20.51
CA ASP A 425 -15.77 13.69 21.14
C ASP A 425 -15.81 12.53 20.15
N ALA A 426 -15.04 12.66 19.08
CA ALA A 426 -14.98 11.68 17.98
C ALA A 426 -14.33 10.36 18.41
N ALA A 427 -14.80 9.24 17.86
CA ALA A 427 -14.17 7.93 18.06
C ALA A 427 -12.70 7.95 17.63
N PRO A 428 -11.79 7.45 18.49
CA PRO A 428 -10.35 7.55 18.25
C PRO A 428 -9.86 6.57 17.19
N THR A 429 -8.83 6.94 16.45
CA THR A 429 -8.05 6.00 15.66
C THR A 429 -7.23 5.10 16.58
N ILE A 430 -7.36 3.78 16.44
CA ILE A 430 -6.56 2.78 17.14
C ILE A 430 -5.92 1.86 16.08
N GLY A 431 -4.60 1.96 15.90
CA GLY A 431 -3.90 1.22 14.87
C GLY A 431 -4.40 1.50 13.45
N GLY A 432 -4.38 0.48 12.60
CA GLY A 432 -4.82 0.56 11.21
C GLY A 432 -3.79 1.19 10.27
N PRO A 433 -4.23 1.57 9.06
CA PRO A 433 -3.36 2.14 8.03
C PRO A 433 -3.06 3.61 8.33
N LEU A 434 -1.88 3.86 8.89
CA LEU A 434 -1.36 5.18 9.22
C LEU A 434 0.04 5.36 8.65
N CYS A 435 0.45 6.63 8.42
CA CYS A 435 1.77 7.01 7.93
C CYS A 435 2.28 8.30 8.57
N CYS A 436 3.59 8.46 8.46
CA CYS A 436 4.33 9.72 8.53
C CYS A 436 4.31 10.40 9.90
N GLY A 437 3.80 9.75 10.89
CA GLY A 437 3.79 10.13 12.30
C GLY A 437 3.21 9.00 13.13
N ALA A 438 3.72 8.80 14.33
CA ALA A 438 3.20 7.80 15.25
C ALA A 438 2.06 8.40 16.09
N LEU A 439 0.93 7.69 16.18
CA LEU A 439 -0.08 7.94 17.21
C LEU A 439 0.23 7.11 18.45
N PRO A 440 -0.11 7.57 19.65
CA PRO A 440 0.03 6.77 20.87
C PRO A 440 -0.74 5.43 20.82
N THR A 441 -1.74 5.34 19.96
CA THR A 441 -2.61 4.17 19.74
C THR A 441 -2.06 3.17 18.73
N GLY A 442 -0.79 3.33 18.30
CA GLY A 442 -0.10 2.39 17.40
C GLY A 442 -0.40 2.57 15.90
N ILE A 443 0.21 1.71 15.09
CA ILE A 443 0.03 1.57 13.64
C ILE A 443 -0.09 0.08 13.34
N GLY A 444 -0.93 -0.30 12.37
CA GLY A 444 -1.13 -1.71 12.00
C GLY A 444 -2.19 -2.39 12.86
N PRO A 445 -2.07 -3.72 13.09
CA PRO A 445 -3.04 -4.46 13.88
C PRO A 445 -2.93 -4.12 15.37
N GLU A 446 -4.01 -3.59 15.94
CA GLU A 446 -4.14 -3.18 17.34
C GLU A 446 -5.47 -3.64 17.92
N ASP A 447 -5.60 -3.60 19.25
CA ASP A 447 -6.80 -4.02 19.98
C ASP A 447 -7.89 -2.96 19.95
N GLN A 448 -9.00 -3.24 19.30
CA GLN A 448 -10.10 -2.29 19.11
C GLN A 448 -11.04 -2.13 20.31
N ARG A 449 -10.94 -2.98 21.35
CA ARG A 449 -11.84 -2.93 22.52
C ARG A 449 -11.99 -1.55 23.16
N PRO A 450 -10.98 -0.66 23.22
CA PRO A 450 -11.19 0.69 23.74
C PRO A 450 -12.13 1.56 22.88
N ALA A 451 -12.12 1.40 21.54
CA ALA A 451 -13.08 2.06 20.66
C ALA A 451 -14.46 1.40 20.75
N GLU A 452 -14.50 0.06 20.78
CA GLU A 452 -15.73 -0.73 20.90
C GLU A 452 -16.48 -0.49 22.23
N ALA A 453 -15.82 0.05 23.27
CA ALA A 453 -16.46 0.39 24.53
C ALA A 453 -17.32 1.66 24.47
N ARG A 454 -17.27 2.42 23.37
CA ARG A 454 -18.00 3.68 23.18
C ARG A 454 -19.45 3.40 22.76
N SER A 455 -20.37 4.27 23.19
CA SER A 455 -21.79 4.19 22.81
C SER A 455 -22.08 4.67 21.40
N ASP A 456 -21.15 5.38 20.76
CA ASP A 456 -21.21 5.83 19.37
C ASP A 456 -20.50 4.90 18.38
N VAL A 457 -20.11 3.70 18.83
CA VAL A 457 -19.62 2.60 18.01
C VAL A 457 -20.61 1.44 18.10
N LEU A 458 -21.23 1.08 16.99
CA LEU A 458 -22.07 -0.11 16.89
C LEU A 458 -21.20 -1.34 16.63
N VAL A 459 -21.48 -2.43 17.35
CA VAL A 459 -20.67 -3.65 17.31
C VAL A 459 -21.54 -4.85 16.94
N TYR A 460 -21.25 -5.48 15.80
CA TYR A 460 -21.94 -6.68 15.32
C TYR A 460 -20.97 -7.84 15.21
N THR A 461 -21.31 -9.00 15.77
CA THR A 461 -20.37 -10.12 15.89
C THR A 461 -21.02 -11.45 15.50
N THR A 462 -20.30 -12.30 14.75
CA THR A 462 -20.73 -13.68 14.47
C THR A 462 -20.60 -14.56 15.71
N PRO A 463 -21.29 -15.71 15.78
CA PRO A 463 -20.84 -16.83 16.62
C PRO A 463 -19.38 -17.20 16.30
N ALA A 464 -18.71 -17.86 17.24
CA ALA A 464 -17.36 -18.35 17.00
C ALA A 464 -17.37 -19.37 15.83
N PHE A 465 -16.41 -19.26 14.92
CA PHE A 465 -16.27 -20.18 13.81
C PHE A 465 -15.93 -21.59 14.32
N ALA A 466 -16.65 -22.59 13.85
CA ALA A 466 -16.38 -23.99 14.19
C ALA A 466 -15.14 -24.56 13.47
N LYS A 467 -14.73 -23.96 12.37
CA LYS A 467 -13.56 -24.29 11.56
C LYS A 467 -12.91 -23.01 11.03
N ASP A 468 -11.65 -23.14 10.64
CA ASP A 468 -10.94 -22.06 9.97
C ASP A 468 -11.75 -21.53 8.79
N THR A 469 -11.89 -20.21 8.72
CA THR A 469 -12.67 -19.51 7.68
C THR A 469 -11.81 -18.41 7.10
N GLU A 470 -11.46 -18.54 5.82
CA GLU A 470 -10.63 -17.56 5.14
C GLU A 470 -11.46 -16.46 4.47
N VAL A 471 -11.06 -15.21 4.70
CA VAL A 471 -11.54 -14.02 3.98
C VAL A 471 -10.33 -13.41 3.27
N THR A 472 -10.33 -13.47 1.93
CA THR A 472 -9.23 -12.96 1.10
C THR A 472 -9.77 -12.27 -0.14
N GLY A 473 -9.63 -10.95 -0.21
CA GLY A 473 -10.12 -10.11 -1.31
C GLY A 473 -10.69 -8.78 -0.83
N PRO A 474 -11.39 -8.05 -1.73
CA PRO A 474 -12.04 -6.78 -1.41
C PRO A 474 -13.25 -6.97 -0.47
N VAL A 475 -13.35 -6.08 0.52
CA VAL A 475 -14.40 -6.06 1.54
C VAL A 475 -15.24 -4.80 1.37
N SER A 476 -16.56 -4.90 1.44
CA SER A 476 -17.45 -3.75 1.41
C SER A 476 -18.55 -3.86 2.46
N LEU A 477 -19.13 -2.71 2.80
CA LEU A 477 -20.21 -2.60 3.78
C LEU A 477 -21.39 -1.88 3.13
N ASP A 478 -22.47 -2.63 2.86
CA ASP A 478 -23.73 -2.09 2.36
C ASP A 478 -24.58 -1.67 3.56
N LEU A 479 -24.91 -0.39 3.68
CA LEU A 479 -25.70 0.16 4.76
C LEU A 479 -26.94 0.90 4.26
N TYR A 480 -28.05 0.73 4.94
CA TYR A 480 -29.21 1.60 4.89
C TYR A 480 -29.16 2.52 6.10
N VAL A 481 -29.05 3.82 5.85
CA VAL A 481 -28.74 4.81 6.89
C VAL A 481 -29.66 6.03 6.80
N SER A 482 -29.87 6.69 7.93
CA SER A 482 -30.37 8.07 7.97
C SER A 482 -29.60 8.88 9.01
N SER A 483 -29.68 10.21 8.89
CA SER A 483 -29.08 11.13 9.85
C SER A 483 -30.03 12.28 10.16
N SER A 484 -29.95 12.82 11.36
CA SER A 484 -30.60 14.08 11.72
C SER A 484 -29.89 15.31 11.15
N ALA A 485 -28.70 15.12 10.54
CA ALA A 485 -27.89 16.18 9.96
C ALA A 485 -27.97 16.14 8.42
N VAL A 486 -27.59 17.25 7.79
CA VAL A 486 -27.53 17.38 6.32
C VAL A 486 -26.29 16.73 5.72
N ASP A 487 -25.30 16.39 6.54
CA ASP A 487 -24.10 15.65 6.19
C ASP A 487 -23.51 15.01 7.45
N THR A 488 -22.92 13.84 7.30
CA THR A 488 -22.23 13.08 8.35
C THR A 488 -21.34 12.03 7.68
N ASP A 489 -20.51 11.33 8.45
CA ASP A 489 -19.70 10.24 7.92
C ASP A 489 -20.20 8.89 8.46
N PHE A 490 -19.96 7.82 7.70
CA PHE A 490 -20.13 6.43 8.14
C PHE A 490 -18.83 5.68 7.95
N THR A 491 -18.33 5.06 9.01
CA THR A 491 -17.15 4.22 9.00
C THR A 491 -17.52 2.77 9.16
N GLY A 492 -16.70 1.89 8.60
CA GLY A 492 -16.77 0.44 8.85
C GLY A 492 -15.39 -0.09 9.16
N MET A 493 -15.28 -1.05 10.08
CA MET A 493 -14.05 -1.76 10.38
C MET A 493 -14.32 -3.25 10.53
N LEU A 494 -13.58 -4.07 9.79
CA LEU A 494 -13.57 -5.53 9.93
C LEU A 494 -12.55 -5.91 11.00
N VAL A 495 -12.97 -6.75 11.94
CA VAL A 495 -12.18 -7.16 13.11
C VAL A 495 -12.19 -8.67 13.26
N ASP A 496 -11.03 -9.25 13.58
CA ASP A 496 -10.87 -10.63 14.03
C ASP A 496 -10.83 -10.68 15.56
N VAL A 497 -11.87 -11.24 16.18
CA VAL A 497 -11.93 -11.38 17.64
C VAL A 497 -11.40 -12.75 18.05
N TRP A 498 -10.28 -12.75 18.77
CA TRP A 498 -9.60 -13.95 19.24
C TRP A 498 -10.33 -14.58 20.46
N PRO A 499 -10.11 -15.87 20.76
CA PRO A 499 -10.73 -16.51 21.93
C PRO A 499 -10.41 -15.84 23.28
N ASN A 500 -9.27 -15.14 23.38
CA ASN A 500 -8.88 -14.39 24.58
C ASN A 500 -9.51 -12.99 24.66
N GLY A 501 -10.31 -12.61 23.65
CA GLY A 501 -11.00 -11.33 23.56
C GLY A 501 -10.21 -10.22 22.86
N PHE A 502 -8.96 -10.45 22.44
CA PHE A 502 -8.20 -9.48 21.61
C PHE A 502 -8.97 -9.24 20.32
N ALA A 503 -9.22 -7.98 19.99
CA ALA A 503 -10.02 -7.55 18.85
C ALA A 503 -9.11 -6.90 17.79
N GLN A 504 -8.54 -7.74 16.91
CA GLN A 504 -7.60 -7.31 15.89
C GLN A 504 -8.33 -6.62 14.72
N ASN A 505 -8.08 -5.34 14.48
CA ASN A 505 -8.52 -4.68 13.24
C ASN A 505 -7.83 -5.30 12.01
N LEU A 506 -8.58 -5.51 10.92
CA LEU A 506 -8.07 -6.07 9.67
C LEU A 506 -8.05 -5.05 8.54
N THR A 507 -9.19 -4.41 8.30
CA THR A 507 -9.34 -3.37 7.27
C THR A 507 -10.49 -2.45 7.63
N SER A 508 -10.49 -1.23 7.12
CA SER A 508 -11.50 -0.21 7.43
C SER A 508 -11.68 0.79 6.30
N GLY A 509 -12.82 1.45 6.30
CA GLY A 509 -13.14 2.51 5.36
C GLY A 509 -14.09 3.54 5.94
N ILE A 510 -14.33 4.59 5.17
CA ILE A 510 -15.21 5.71 5.49
C ILE A 510 -15.93 6.17 4.25
N LEU A 511 -17.15 6.68 4.43
CA LEU A 511 -17.89 7.41 3.40
C LEU A 511 -18.51 8.65 4.02
N ARG A 512 -18.19 9.81 3.47
CA ARG A 512 -18.88 11.07 3.77
C ARG A 512 -20.19 11.14 2.98
N LEU A 513 -21.32 11.28 3.67
CA LEU A 513 -22.66 11.08 3.11
C LEU A 513 -22.95 11.94 1.87
N ARG A 514 -22.40 13.16 1.81
CA ARG A 514 -22.54 14.02 0.62
C ARG A 514 -21.92 13.43 -0.65
N TYR A 515 -20.95 12.50 -0.52
CA TYR A 515 -20.30 11.83 -1.65
C TYR A 515 -20.85 10.43 -1.95
N ARG A 516 -22.00 10.06 -1.35
CA ARG A 516 -22.62 8.72 -1.51
C ARG A 516 -22.86 8.30 -2.96
N ASN A 517 -23.14 9.27 -3.85
CA ASN A 517 -23.45 9.00 -5.26
C ASN A 517 -22.27 9.31 -6.20
N SER A 518 -21.37 10.23 -5.82
CA SER A 518 -20.27 10.68 -6.69
C SER A 518 -19.21 11.41 -5.90
N GLN A 519 -17.94 11.09 -6.15
CA GLN A 519 -16.80 11.84 -5.62
C GLN A 519 -16.62 13.21 -6.33
N GLU A 520 -17.24 13.39 -7.50
CA GLU A 520 -17.14 14.64 -8.27
C GLU A 520 -18.25 15.66 -7.89
N LYS A 521 -19.44 15.16 -7.54
CA LYS A 521 -20.65 15.96 -7.34
C LYS A 521 -21.25 15.67 -5.97
N PRO A 522 -20.83 16.41 -4.93
CA PRO A 522 -21.39 16.22 -3.60
C PRO A 522 -22.86 16.67 -3.54
N GLU A 523 -23.68 15.91 -2.83
CA GLU A 523 -25.09 16.18 -2.58
C GLU A 523 -25.40 16.04 -1.09
N LEU A 524 -25.83 17.13 -0.45
CA LEU A 524 -26.26 17.09 0.95
C LEU A 524 -27.45 16.15 1.13
N ALA A 525 -27.53 15.52 2.27
CA ALA A 525 -28.65 14.66 2.63
C ALA A 525 -29.82 15.48 3.16
N ASN A 526 -31.03 14.93 3.03
CA ASN A 526 -32.21 15.42 3.72
C ASN A 526 -32.29 14.76 5.11
N PRO A 527 -32.33 15.52 6.20
CA PRO A 527 -32.43 14.95 7.54
C PRO A 527 -33.61 13.98 7.67
N GLY A 528 -33.33 12.78 8.19
CA GLY A 528 -34.31 11.72 8.41
C GLY A 528 -34.63 10.87 7.18
N GLU A 529 -34.17 11.23 5.97
CA GLU A 529 -34.31 10.39 4.79
C GLU A 529 -33.40 9.18 4.85
N THR A 530 -33.88 8.02 4.41
CA THR A 530 -33.09 6.78 4.37
C THR A 530 -32.34 6.67 3.04
N TYR A 531 -31.04 6.45 3.14
CA TYR A 531 -30.15 6.26 2.00
C TYR A 531 -29.54 4.86 2.03
N HIS A 532 -29.39 4.22 0.88
CA HIS A 532 -28.53 3.06 0.70
C HIS A 532 -27.14 3.54 0.28
N ILE A 533 -26.12 3.16 1.04
CA ILE A 533 -24.73 3.52 0.80
C ILE A 533 -23.84 2.28 0.82
N THR A 534 -22.73 2.35 0.11
CA THR A 534 -21.67 1.33 0.17
C THR A 534 -20.38 1.98 0.65
N VAL A 535 -19.82 1.49 1.75
CA VAL A 535 -18.51 1.88 2.25
C VAL A 535 -17.47 0.87 1.77
N ASP A 536 -16.49 1.30 0.99
CA ASP A 536 -15.34 0.48 0.60
C ASP A 536 -14.39 0.32 1.78
N LEU A 537 -14.18 -0.90 2.23
CA LEU A 537 -13.25 -1.24 3.30
C LEU A 537 -11.88 -1.71 2.76
N TRP A 538 -11.65 -1.56 1.45
CA TRP A 538 -10.47 -2.04 0.74
C TRP A 538 -10.35 -3.57 0.78
N SER A 539 -9.12 -4.09 0.93
CA SER A 539 -8.85 -5.52 0.82
C SER A 539 -8.12 -6.04 2.05
N THR A 540 -8.30 -7.34 2.32
CA THR A 540 -7.53 -8.06 3.35
C THR A 540 -7.29 -9.51 2.93
N SER A 541 -6.40 -10.19 3.65
CA SER A 541 -6.25 -11.64 3.60
C SER A 541 -6.02 -12.17 5.01
N ASN A 542 -7.06 -12.78 5.58
CA ASN A 542 -7.02 -13.32 6.94
C ASN A 542 -7.79 -14.65 7.04
N VAL A 543 -7.25 -15.58 7.80
CA VAL A 543 -7.95 -16.77 8.23
C VAL A 543 -8.43 -16.58 9.66
N PHE A 544 -9.73 -16.45 9.84
CA PHE A 544 -10.37 -16.55 11.14
C PHE A 544 -10.24 -18.00 11.61
N LEU A 545 -9.39 -18.25 12.57
CA LEU A 545 -9.15 -19.60 13.09
C LEU A 545 -10.39 -20.14 13.83
N ALA A 546 -10.50 -21.45 13.98
CA ALA A 546 -11.56 -22.06 14.78
C ALA A 546 -11.58 -21.45 16.19
N GLY A 547 -12.77 -21.02 16.65
CA GLY A 547 -12.94 -20.29 17.91
C GLY A 547 -12.87 -18.78 17.81
N HIS A 548 -12.33 -18.21 16.72
CA HIS A 548 -12.37 -16.78 16.43
C HIS A 548 -13.77 -16.34 15.96
N LYS A 549 -14.02 -15.04 16.00
CA LYS A 549 -15.28 -14.44 15.51
C LYS A 549 -14.96 -13.31 14.55
N LEU A 550 -15.78 -13.20 13.52
CA LEU A 550 -15.80 -12.02 12.66
C LEU A 550 -16.65 -10.95 13.32
N ARG A 551 -16.13 -9.74 13.39
CA ARG A 551 -16.81 -8.57 13.95
C ARG A 551 -16.76 -7.41 12.96
N LEU A 552 -17.84 -6.62 12.97
CA LEU A 552 -17.94 -5.35 12.27
C LEU A 552 -18.18 -4.25 13.32
N GLU A 553 -17.43 -3.18 13.22
CA GLU A 553 -17.70 -1.92 13.89
C GLU A 553 -18.29 -0.93 12.88
N VAL A 554 -19.30 -0.16 13.29
CA VAL A 554 -19.88 0.95 12.53
C VAL A 554 -19.94 2.19 13.40
N SER A 555 -19.41 3.31 12.88
CA SER A 555 -19.41 4.59 13.60
C SER A 555 -19.48 5.76 12.58
N SER A 556 -19.25 7.00 13.05
CA SER A 556 -19.19 8.20 12.20
C SER A 556 -17.86 8.93 12.26
N SER A 557 -16.84 8.32 12.83
CA SER A 557 -15.50 8.92 12.92
C SER A 557 -14.42 7.87 13.14
N ASN A 558 -13.20 8.25 12.80
CA ASN A 558 -11.96 7.53 13.07
C ASN A 558 -10.86 8.61 13.13
N PHE A 559 -10.86 9.38 14.22
CA PHE A 559 -10.05 10.59 14.37
C PHE A 559 -8.76 10.31 15.16
N PRO A 560 -7.60 10.85 14.74
CA PRO A 560 -7.39 11.83 13.66
C PRO A 560 -6.97 11.24 12.31
N ARG A 561 -7.12 9.92 12.07
CA ARG A 561 -6.87 9.40 10.72
C ARG A 561 -7.64 10.22 9.69
N PHE A 562 -8.96 10.32 9.87
CA PHE A 562 -9.81 11.20 9.07
C PHE A 562 -10.19 12.46 9.84
N ASP A 563 -10.49 13.54 9.12
CA ASP A 563 -11.06 14.73 9.70
C ASP A 563 -12.46 14.45 10.26
N ARG A 564 -12.86 15.28 11.21
CA ARG A 564 -14.18 15.21 11.81
C ARG A 564 -15.21 15.90 10.90
N ASN A 565 -16.21 15.19 10.41
CA ASN A 565 -17.36 15.84 9.82
C ASN A 565 -18.11 16.61 10.90
N LEU A 566 -18.26 17.92 10.74
CA LEU A 566 -18.93 18.78 11.72
C LEU A 566 -20.46 18.75 11.61
N ASN A 567 -21.02 17.89 10.73
CA ASN A 567 -22.45 17.66 10.49
C ASN A 567 -23.23 18.88 9.99
N THR A 568 -22.55 19.92 9.54
CA THR A 568 -23.18 21.21 9.17
C THR A 568 -23.47 21.37 7.70
N GLY A 569 -22.88 20.53 6.85
CA GLY A 569 -22.90 20.69 5.40
C GLY A 569 -22.09 21.87 4.87
N GLU A 570 -21.41 22.61 5.73
CA GLU A 570 -20.52 23.71 5.36
C GLU A 570 -19.27 23.24 4.61
N GLU A 571 -18.53 24.19 4.04
CA GLU A 571 -17.24 23.89 3.41
C GLU A 571 -16.25 23.36 4.47
N GLN A 572 -15.79 22.14 4.28
CA GLN A 572 -14.95 21.40 5.23
C GLN A 572 -13.69 22.17 5.67
N ALA A 573 -13.02 22.84 4.73
CA ALA A 573 -11.79 23.59 4.99
C ALA A 573 -11.99 24.76 5.96
N ARG A 574 -13.20 25.33 6.04
CA ARG A 574 -13.52 26.58 6.75
C ARG A 574 -14.50 26.40 7.88
N ALA A 575 -15.15 25.25 7.97
CA ALA A 575 -16.17 25.00 8.98
C ALA A 575 -15.60 25.02 10.40
N THR A 576 -16.29 25.66 11.31
CA THR A 576 -15.97 25.71 12.74
C THR A 576 -17.13 25.38 13.63
N ARG A 577 -18.38 25.49 13.10
CA ARG A 577 -19.60 25.18 13.83
C ARG A 577 -19.77 23.68 13.95
N ILE A 578 -19.98 23.18 15.16
CA ILE A 578 -20.15 21.76 15.47
C ILE A 578 -21.63 21.49 15.75
N VAL A 579 -22.18 20.44 15.14
CA VAL A 579 -23.54 19.96 15.38
C VAL A 579 -23.50 18.48 15.69
N LYS A 580 -24.18 18.02 16.75
CA LYS A 580 -24.37 16.60 17.02
C LYS A 580 -25.39 16.01 16.03
N ALA A 581 -25.12 14.81 15.54
CA ALA A 581 -26.02 14.08 14.68
C ALA A 581 -26.49 12.78 15.33
N THR A 582 -27.79 12.49 15.24
CA THR A 582 -28.32 11.15 15.51
C THR A 582 -28.30 10.39 14.18
N ASN A 583 -27.49 9.34 14.13
CA ASN A 583 -27.34 8.47 12.98
C ASN A 583 -28.04 7.13 13.24
N VAL A 584 -28.72 6.61 12.24
CA VAL A 584 -29.53 5.39 12.31
C VAL A 584 -29.02 4.39 11.28
N ILE A 585 -28.85 3.14 11.69
CA ILE A 585 -28.53 2.01 10.83
C ILE A 585 -29.74 1.08 10.80
N TYR A 586 -30.33 0.90 9.61
CA TYR A 586 -31.44 0.00 9.39
C TYR A 586 -30.93 -1.38 8.99
N HIS A 587 -31.57 -2.41 9.52
CA HIS A 587 -31.26 -3.82 9.21
C HIS A 587 -32.52 -4.69 9.31
N ASP A 588 -33.62 -4.17 8.79
CA ASP A 588 -34.86 -4.90 8.65
C ASP A 588 -34.99 -5.54 7.25
N LYS A 589 -36.09 -6.23 7.01
CA LYS A 589 -36.39 -6.90 5.73
C LYS A 589 -36.37 -5.96 4.52
N ALA A 590 -36.81 -4.70 4.69
CA ALA A 590 -36.82 -3.70 3.62
C ALA A 590 -35.46 -3.03 3.42
N HIS A 591 -34.61 -3.03 4.46
CA HIS A 591 -33.33 -2.34 4.51
C HIS A 591 -32.23 -3.27 5.03
N PRO A 592 -31.89 -4.35 4.28
CA PRO A 592 -31.03 -5.42 4.77
C PRO A 592 -29.54 -5.05 4.70
N SER A 593 -29.09 -4.21 5.64
CA SER A 593 -27.67 -3.86 5.77
C SER A 593 -26.79 -5.09 5.96
N ALA A 594 -25.65 -5.14 5.30
CA ALA A 594 -24.79 -6.30 5.29
C ALA A 594 -23.31 -5.96 5.09
N LEU A 595 -22.44 -6.65 5.79
CA LEU A 595 -21.02 -6.76 5.48
C LEU A 595 -20.85 -7.80 4.35
N VAL A 596 -20.12 -7.44 3.30
CA VAL A 596 -19.81 -8.33 2.17
C VAL A 596 -18.34 -8.69 2.20
N VAL A 597 -18.04 -9.97 2.38
CA VAL A 597 -16.67 -10.48 2.48
C VAL A 597 -16.41 -11.60 1.47
N PRO A 598 -15.21 -11.63 0.85
CA PRO A 598 -14.80 -12.69 -0.09
C PRO A 598 -14.32 -13.92 0.67
N VAL A 599 -15.21 -14.87 0.92
CA VAL A 599 -14.89 -16.14 1.59
C VAL A 599 -14.25 -17.10 0.59
N VAL A 600 -13.08 -17.64 0.96
CA VAL A 600 -12.38 -18.67 0.18
C VAL A 600 -12.83 -20.05 0.67
N PRO A 601 -13.29 -20.94 -0.25
CA PRO A 601 -13.80 -22.28 0.11
C PRO A 601 -12.76 -23.21 0.72
#